data_06987f8510a483c4c6cde6b8be4b4853
#
_entry.id   06987f8510a483c4c6cde6b8be4b4853
#
_cell.length_a   1.000
_cell.length_b   1.000
_cell.length_c   1.000
_cell.angle_alpha   90.00
_cell.angle_beta   90.00
_cell.angle_gamma   90.00
#
_symmetry.space_group_name_H-M   'P 1'
#
loop_
_entity.id
_entity.type
_entity.pdbx_description
1 polymer ?
#
loop_
_entity_poly.entity_id
_entity_poly.type
_entity_poly.pdbx_seq_one_letter_code
_entity_poly.pdbx_strand_id
1 'polypeptide(L)'
;LPRLGFVPGDGPETWTGGTLFPLSSKKVARAINAASHNRPVVVLANLSGFDGSPESMRKWQLEYGAQIGRAVVNFEGPIVFCVISRYHGGAYVVFSKTLNDRMEVAALEGSHASVIGGAPAAAVVFPAEVKTRTLADERVRAVQELLSNASPQDRMRLRAQFEETYRKVYAEKQGLVATAFDAVHCVERAREVGSIQHIIPTAHLRAFLIEAVERGLRREITQAVDEPSAPINGGAKNRSKEEPAVFDQIQD
;
A
#
# COMPACT_ATOMS: atom_id res chain seq x y z
N LEU A 1 -8.49 15.73 -1.92
CA LEU A 1 -8.94 14.36 -2.17
C LEU A 1 -9.67 13.90 -0.92
N PRO A 2 -10.88 13.30 -1.03
CA PRO A 2 -11.51 12.69 0.12
C PRO A 2 -10.53 11.67 0.70
N ARG A 3 -10.31 11.73 2.01
CA ARG A 3 -9.47 10.77 2.71
C ARG A 3 -10.13 9.41 2.56
N LEU A 4 -9.65 8.61 1.62
CA LEU A 4 -10.14 7.26 1.41
C LEU A 4 -10.03 6.51 2.74
N GLY A 5 -11.19 6.21 3.32
CA GLY A 5 -11.27 5.46 4.56
C GLY A 5 -11.54 6.25 5.83
N PHE A 6 -11.74 7.56 5.76
CA PHE A 6 -12.19 8.29 6.93
C PHE A 6 -13.66 7.94 7.26
N VAL A 7 -13.87 7.33 8.41
CA VAL A 7 -15.20 7.12 8.99
C VAL A 7 -15.27 8.00 10.24
N PRO A 8 -16.05 9.09 10.24
CA PRO A 8 -16.17 9.94 11.41
C PRO A 8 -16.66 9.15 12.62
N GLY A 9 -15.99 9.29 13.75
CA GLY A 9 -16.40 8.71 15.03
C GLY A 9 -15.85 7.31 15.35
N ASP A 10 -15.34 6.55 14.35
CA ASP A 10 -14.93 5.15 14.55
C ASP A 10 -13.41 4.90 14.43
N GLY A 11 -12.63 5.95 14.26
CA GLY A 11 -11.18 5.83 14.04
C GLY A 11 -10.34 6.39 15.18
N PRO A 12 -9.03 6.12 15.17
CA PRO A 12 -8.10 6.77 16.07
C PRO A 12 -8.11 8.29 15.83
N GLU A 13 -7.76 9.07 16.83
CA GLU A 13 -7.73 10.54 16.77
C GLU A 13 -6.87 11.09 15.61
N THR A 14 -5.85 10.34 15.19
CA THR A 14 -4.94 10.70 14.11
C THR A 14 -4.97 9.65 12.99
N TRP A 15 -5.74 9.90 11.95
CA TRP A 15 -5.73 9.12 10.72
C TRP A 15 -4.91 9.81 9.65
N THR A 16 -4.04 9.06 8.99
CA THR A 16 -3.21 9.59 7.89
C THR A 16 -3.82 9.25 6.53
N GLY A 17 -3.81 10.22 5.62
CA GLY A 17 -4.17 9.98 4.23
C GLY A 17 -3.17 9.01 3.57
N GLY A 18 -3.67 8.16 2.69
CA GLY A 18 -2.84 7.16 1.99
C GLY A 18 -2.59 5.87 2.78
N THR A 19 -3.05 5.78 4.03
CA THR A 19 -2.97 4.54 4.83
C THR A 19 -4.35 3.89 4.89
N LEU A 20 -4.38 2.58 4.68
CA LEU A 20 -5.60 1.78 4.82
C LEU A 20 -5.72 1.26 6.26
N PHE A 21 -6.75 1.71 6.94
CA PHE A 21 -7.16 1.26 8.27
C PHE A 21 -8.21 0.13 8.17
N PRO A 22 -8.53 -0.60 9.25
CA PRO A 22 -9.44 -1.74 9.20
C PRO A 22 -10.78 -1.45 8.51
N LEU A 23 -11.47 -0.39 8.91
CA LEU A 23 -12.77 -0.04 8.33
C LEU A 23 -12.67 0.47 6.89
N SER A 24 -11.60 1.19 6.54
CA SER A 24 -11.37 1.60 5.17
C SER A 24 -11.06 0.41 4.27
N SER A 25 -10.28 -0.55 4.74
CA SER A 25 -10.00 -1.80 4.03
C SER A 25 -11.28 -2.59 3.76
N LYS A 26 -12.11 -2.77 4.78
CA LYS A 26 -13.44 -3.39 4.64
C LYS A 26 -14.33 -2.67 3.64
N LYS A 27 -14.35 -1.32 3.68
CA LYS A 27 -15.12 -0.50 2.74
C LYS A 27 -14.64 -0.67 1.30
N VAL A 28 -13.34 -0.69 1.06
CA VAL A 28 -12.75 -0.90 -0.27
C VAL A 28 -13.14 -2.27 -0.82
N ALA A 29 -12.97 -3.34 -0.04
CA ALA A 29 -13.37 -4.68 -0.45
C ALA A 29 -14.86 -4.77 -0.83
N ARG A 30 -15.73 -4.17 -0.01
CA ARG A 30 -17.17 -4.11 -0.31
C ARG A 30 -17.48 -3.34 -1.58
N ALA A 31 -16.78 -2.23 -1.84
CA ALA A 31 -17.00 -1.43 -3.05
C ALA A 31 -16.62 -2.21 -4.31
N ILE A 32 -15.48 -2.93 -4.28
CA ILE A 32 -15.04 -3.78 -5.40
C ILE A 32 -16.05 -4.91 -5.63
N ASN A 33 -16.46 -5.63 -4.58
CA ASN A 33 -17.45 -6.71 -4.71
C ASN A 33 -18.80 -6.20 -5.26
N ALA A 34 -19.25 -5.01 -4.83
CA ALA A 34 -20.50 -4.44 -5.29
C ALA A 34 -20.45 -3.97 -6.75
N ALA A 35 -19.26 -3.70 -7.27
CA ALA A 35 -19.05 -3.31 -8.67
C ALA A 35 -18.92 -4.52 -9.61
N SER A 36 -18.52 -5.68 -9.11
CA SER A 36 -18.32 -6.90 -9.90
C SER A 36 -19.56 -7.24 -10.71
N HIS A 37 -19.39 -7.66 -11.96
CA HIS A 37 -20.44 -7.92 -12.98
C HIS A 37 -21.32 -6.72 -13.35
N ASN A 38 -21.10 -5.54 -12.76
CA ASN A 38 -22.03 -4.42 -12.89
C ASN A 38 -21.37 -3.17 -13.44
N ARG A 39 -20.13 -2.86 -13.01
CA ARG A 39 -19.45 -1.62 -13.36
C ARG A 39 -17.95 -1.82 -13.45
N PRO A 40 -17.26 -1.09 -14.35
CA PRO A 40 -15.81 -1.00 -14.29
C PRO A 40 -15.38 -0.32 -12.99
N VAL A 41 -14.19 -0.70 -12.50
CA VAL A 41 -13.56 -0.09 -11.31
C VAL A 41 -12.31 0.65 -11.71
N VAL A 42 -12.19 1.90 -11.27
CA VAL A 42 -10.97 2.71 -11.38
C VAL A 42 -10.46 3.03 -9.98
N VAL A 43 -9.25 2.61 -9.67
CA VAL A 43 -8.57 2.91 -8.41
C VAL A 43 -7.49 3.95 -8.66
N LEU A 44 -7.62 5.14 -8.08
CA LEU A 44 -6.56 6.16 -8.06
C LEU A 44 -5.77 6.00 -6.76
N ALA A 45 -4.57 5.41 -6.86
CA ALA A 45 -3.80 4.96 -5.72
C ALA A 45 -2.77 5.99 -5.25
N ASN A 46 -2.92 6.46 -4.02
CA ASN A 46 -1.87 7.08 -3.23
C ASN A 46 -1.81 6.33 -1.89
N LEU A 47 -1.13 5.18 -1.88
CA LEU A 47 -1.18 4.20 -0.80
C LEU A 47 0.21 3.94 -0.23
N SER A 48 0.38 4.25 1.05
CA SER A 48 1.60 3.91 1.83
C SER A 48 1.54 2.50 2.42
N GLY A 49 0.39 1.84 2.32
CA GLY A 49 0.15 0.50 2.85
C GLY A 49 -1.00 0.43 3.84
N PHE A 50 -1.01 -0.64 4.62
CA PHE A 50 -1.95 -0.83 5.73
C PHE A 50 -1.39 -0.26 7.03
N ASP A 51 -2.26 0.21 7.93
CA ASP A 51 -1.84 0.57 9.28
C ASP A 51 -1.38 -0.64 10.07
N GLY A 52 -0.12 -0.59 10.52
CA GLY A 52 0.54 -1.65 11.29
C GLY A 52 0.45 -1.45 12.81
N SER A 53 -0.34 -0.50 13.30
CA SER A 53 -0.45 -0.26 14.74
C SER A 53 -1.06 -1.46 15.47
N PRO A 54 -0.67 -1.70 16.76
CA PRO A 54 -1.29 -2.75 17.57
C PRO A 54 -2.82 -2.62 17.68
N GLU A 55 -3.34 -1.40 17.62
CA GLU A 55 -4.78 -1.15 17.63
C GLU A 55 -5.45 -1.67 16.36
N SER A 56 -4.92 -1.31 15.18
CA SER A 56 -5.45 -1.79 13.91
C SER A 56 -5.31 -3.30 13.76
N MET A 57 -4.22 -3.90 14.26
CA MET A 57 -4.06 -5.35 14.25
C MET A 57 -5.15 -6.05 15.11
N ARG A 58 -5.45 -5.52 16.29
CA ARG A 58 -6.57 -6.03 17.11
C ARG A 58 -7.95 -5.83 16.48
N LYS A 59 -8.08 -4.84 15.58
CA LYS A 59 -9.31 -4.54 14.82
C LYS A 59 -9.37 -5.23 13.46
N TRP A 60 -8.64 -6.34 13.29
CA TRP A 60 -8.70 -7.20 12.10
C TRP A 60 -8.13 -6.58 10.83
N GLN A 61 -7.07 -5.75 10.94
CA GLN A 61 -6.46 -5.13 9.77
C GLN A 61 -6.02 -6.14 8.72
N LEU A 62 -5.37 -7.24 9.12
CA LEU A 62 -4.91 -8.27 8.18
C LEU A 62 -6.07 -8.96 7.47
N GLU A 63 -7.14 -9.28 8.20
CA GLU A 63 -8.32 -9.91 7.63
C GLU A 63 -9.02 -8.99 6.63
N TYR A 64 -9.25 -7.73 6.99
CA TYR A 64 -9.87 -6.77 6.07
C TYR A 64 -8.97 -6.40 4.88
N GLY A 65 -7.65 -6.40 5.08
CA GLY A 65 -6.69 -6.28 4.00
C GLY A 65 -6.77 -7.46 3.02
N ALA A 66 -6.83 -8.69 3.55
CA ALA A 66 -7.01 -9.90 2.74
C ALA A 66 -8.34 -9.91 1.98
N GLN A 67 -9.40 -9.32 2.55
CA GLN A 67 -10.68 -9.17 1.85
C GLN A 67 -10.57 -8.32 0.58
N ILE A 68 -9.69 -7.29 0.55
CA ILE A 68 -9.42 -6.53 -0.67
C ILE A 68 -8.81 -7.46 -1.73
N GLY A 69 -7.80 -8.24 -1.36
CA GLY A 69 -7.19 -9.20 -2.28
C GLY A 69 -8.19 -10.21 -2.83
N ARG A 70 -9.04 -10.79 -1.97
CA ARG A 70 -10.13 -11.69 -2.41
C ARG A 70 -11.11 -10.99 -3.34
N ALA A 71 -11.47 -9.73 -3.06
CA ALA A 71 -12.37 -8.96 -3.92
C ALA A 71 -11.74 -8.69 -5.28
N VAL A 72 -10.43 -8.40 -5.34
CA VAL A 72 -9.69 -8.21 -6.61
C VAL A 72 -9.61 -9.51 -7.41
N VAL A 73 -9.27 -10.63 -6.75
CA VAL A 73 -9.20 -11.95 -7.42
C VAL A 73 -10.53 -12.35 -8.06
N ASN A 74 -11.63 -12.11 -7.35
CA ASN A 74 -12.97 -12.52 -7.78
C ASN A 74 -13.70 -11.44 -8.60
N PHE A 75 -13.05 -10.32 -8.86
CA PHE A 75 -13.69 -9.23 -9.61
C PHE A 75 -13.83 -9.60 -11.08
N GLU A 76 -15.06 -9.52 -11.57
CA GLU A 76 -15.40 -9.71 -12.98
C GLU A 76 -15.83 -8.38 -13.59
N GLY A 77 -15.06 -7.95 -14.58
CA GLY A 77 -15.19 -6.69 -15.28
C GLY A 77 -13.86 -5.94 -15.43
N PRO A 78 -13.86 -4.81 -16.11
CA PRO A 78 -12.67 -3.98 -16.26
C PRO A 78 -12.25 -3.36 -14.93
N ILE A 79 -10.98 -3.54 -14.56
CA ILE A 79 -10.35 -2.91 -13.41
C ILE A 79 -9.10 -2.16 -13.84
N VAL A 80 -9.03 -0.87 -13.56
CA VAL A 80 -7.89 -0.01 -13.84
C VAL A 80 -7.32 0.48 -12.52
N PHE A 81 -6.07 0.14 -12.24
CA PHE A 81 -5.34 0.60 -11.06
C PHE A 81 -4.27 1.61 -11.48
N CYS A 82 -4.44 2.87 -11.10
CA CYS A 82 -3.53 3.95 -11.46
C CYS A 82 -2.86 4.54 -10.21
N VAL A 83 -1.54 4.39 -10.13
CA VAL A 83 -0.73 5.00 -9.07
C VAL A 83 -0.58 6.49 -9.37
N ILE A 84 -1.11 7.34 -8.49
CA ILE A 84 -1.05 8.80 -8.65
C ILE A 84 0.03 9.46 -7.77
N SER A 85 0.67 8.70 -6.88
CA SER A 85 1.77 9.15 -6.03
C SER A 85 2.56 7.97 -5.45
N ARG A 86 1.93 7.14 -4.60
CA ARG A 86 2.60 6.04 -3.88
C ARG A 86 1.80 4.75 -3.96
N TYR A 87 2.55 3.65 -3.99
CA TYR A 87 1.99 2.30 -4.02
C TYR A 87 2.92 1.36 -3.27
N HIS A 88 2.71 1.23 -1.95
CA HIS A 88 3.59 0.52 -1.05
C HIS A 88 2.85 -0.44 -0.11
N GLY A 89 3.62 -1.29 0.56
CA GLY A 89 3.17 -2.15 1.64
C GLY A 89 2.15 -3.20 1.20
N GLY A 90 1.20 -3.52 2.07
CA GLY A 90 0.15 -4.49 1.78
C GLY A 90 -0.73 -4.12 0.57
N ALA A 91 -0.85 -2.83 0.25
CA ALA A 91 -1.54 -2.38 -0.95
C ALA A 91 -0.86 -2.90 -2.23
N TYR A 92 0.48 -2.94 -2.27
CA TYR A 92 1.27 -3.48 -3.37
C TYR A 92 0.97 -4.96 -3.64
N VAL A 93 0.52 -5.69 -2.63
CA VAL A 93 0.12 -7.10 -2.75
C VAL A 93 -1.32 -7.24 -3.22
N VAL A 94 -2.27 -6.57 -2.54
CA VAL A 94 -3.71 -6.79 -2.77
C VAL A 94 -4.27 -6.15 -4.03
N PHE A 95 -3.53 -5.23 -4.66
CA PHE A 95 -3.85 -4.65 -5.97
C PHE A 95 -2.86 -5.07 -7.07
N SER A 96 -2.16 -6.18 -6.87
CA SER A 96 -1.24 -6.70 -7.88
C SER A 96 -1.99 -7.25 -9.08
N LYS A 97 -1.49 -6.95 -10.28
CA LYS A 97 -1.98 -7.53 -11.53
C LYS A 97 -1.98 -9.05 -11.53
N THR A 98 -1.06 -9.68 -10.79
CA THR A 98 -0.99 -11.15 -10.67
C THR A 98 -2.23 -11.76 -10.03
N LEU A 99 -3.05 -10.98 -9.34
CA LEU A 99 -4.30 -11.43 -8.73
C LEU A 99 -5.47 -11.44 -9.70
N ASN A 100 -5.41 -10.63 -10.78
CA ASN A 100 -6.51 -10.53 -11.73
C ASN A 100 -5.99 -10.07 -13.10
N ASP A 101 -6.08 -10.93 -14.10
CA ASP A 101 -5.58 -10.68 -15.46
C ASP A 101 -6.33 -9.55 -16.18
N ARG A 102 -7.55 -9.23 -15.74
CA ARG A 102 -8.35 -8.13 -16.28
C ARG A 102 -7.88 -6.77 -15.79
N MET A 103 -6.99 -6.73 -14.77
CA MET A 103 -6.46 -5.48 -14.21
C MET A 103 -5.44 -4.85 -15.16
N GLU A 104 -5.66 -3.58 -15.51
CA GLU A 104 -4.68 -2.73 -16.17
C GLU A 104 -4.03 -1.82 -15.13
N VAL A 105 -2.68 -1.87 -15.03
CA VAL A 105 -1.92 -1.12 -14.02
C VAL A 105 -1.13 -0.01 -14.68
N ALA A 106 -1.37 1.21 -14.25
CA ALA A 106 -0.65 2.40 -14.70
C ALA A 106 -0.11 3.22 -13.52
N ALA A 107 0.82 4.11 -13.81
CA ALA A 107 1.32 5.09 -12.85
C ALA A 107 1.54 6.44 -13.51
N LEU A 108 1.41 7.52 -12.74
CA LEU A 108 1.88 8.84 -13.16
C LEU A 108 3.40 8.92 -13.05
N GLU A 109 4.01 9.66 -13.96
CA GLU A 109 5.42 10.03 -13.88
C GLU A 109 5.75 10.64 -12.52
N GLY A 110 6.92 10.29 -11.95
CA GLY A 110 7.36 10.75 -10.64
C GLY A 110 6.67 10.08 -9.45
N SER A 111 5.85 9.06 -9.68
CA SER A 111 5.29 8.22 -8.61
C SER A 111 6.30 7.15 -8.15
N HIS A 112 6.02 6.53 -7.00
CA HIS A 112 6.86 5.49 -6.39
C HIS A 112 6.06 4.21 -6.14
N ALA A 113 6.68 3.06 -6.42
CA ALA A 113 6.06 1.76 -6.23
C ALA A 113 7.07 0.73 -5.74
N SER A 114 6.85 0.18 -4.55
CA SER A 114 7.67 -0.88 -3.97
C SER A 114 6.98 -1.53 -2.77
N VAL A 115 7.55 -2.63 -2.27
CA VAL A 115 7.01 -3.32 -1.09
C VAL A 115 7.03 -2.45 0.17
N ILE A 116 8.01 -1.53 0.29
CA ILE A 116 8.13 -0.58 1.41
C ILE A 116 8.52 0.79 0.86
N GLY A 117 7.98 1.87 1.41
CA GLY A 117 8.39 3.24 1.06
C GLY A 117 9.68 3.66 1.77
N GLY A 118 10.37 4.71 1.28
CA GLY A 118 11.67 5.14 1.78
C GLY A 118 11.68 5.53 3.27
N ALA A 119 10.67 6.25 3.74
CA ALA A 119 10.61 6.64 5.15
C ALA A 119 10.55 5.44 6.12
N PRO A 120 9.64 4.46 5.97
CA PRO A 120 9.67 3.25 6.77
C PRO A 120 10.90 2.38 6.49
N ALA A 121 11.46 2.36 5.27
CA ALA A 121 12.70 1.64 4.99
C ALA A 121 13.87 2.21 5.80
N ALA A 122 14.05 3.54 5.82
CA ALA A 122 15.09 4.19 6.61
C ALA A 122 14.93 3.96 8.12
N ALA A 123 13.67 3.87 8.60
CA ALA A 123 13.39 3.66 10.02
C ALA A 123 13.60 2.21 10.49
N VAL A 124 13.23 1.22 9.67
CA VAL A 124 13.14 -0.19 10.08
C VAL A 124 14.24 -1.05 9.44
N VAL A 125 14.55 -0.81 8.16
CA VAL A 125 15.53 -1.63 7.42
C VAL A 125 16.96 -1.08 7.61
N PHE A 126 17.13 0.24 7.59
CA PHE A 126 18.42 0.91 7.60
C PHE A 126 18.75 1.74 8.86
N PRO A 127 18.25 1.41 10.08
CA PRO A 127 18.53 2.22 11.27
C PRO A 127 20.01 2.25 11.64
N ALA A 128 20.76 1.17 11.38
CA ALA A 128 22.19 1.10 11.62
C ALA A 128 22.95 2.06 10.72
N GLU A 129 22.61 2.15 9.45
CA GLU A 129 23.20 3.08 8.50
C GLU A 129 22.91 4.54 8.88
N VAL A 130 21.66 4.85 9.21
CA VAL A 130 21.27 6.19 9.69
C VAL A 130 22.08 6.58 10.92
N LYS A 131 22.22 5.68 11.90
CA LYS A 131 23.03 5.91 13.11
C LYS A 131 24.49 6.16 12.77
N THR A 132 25.09 5.36 11.91
CA THR A 132 26.48 5.51 11.50
C THR A 132 26.72 6.85 10.82
N ARG A 133 25.87 7.24 9.87
CA ARG A 133 25.92 8.54 9.20
C ARG A 133 25.72 9.71 10.17
N THR A 134 24.90 9.53 11.20
CA THR A 134 24.64 10.54 12.24
C THR A 134 25.88 10.75 13.12
N LEU A 135 26.50 9.67 13.59
CA LEU A 135 27.72 9.74 14.41
C LEU A 135 28.94 10.26 13.64
N ALA A 136 28.94 10.09 12.32
CA ALA A 136 30.00 10.61 11.45
C ALA A 136 29.85 12.10 11.12
N ASP A 137 28.69 12.71 11.41
CA ASP A 137 28.44 14.14 11.12
C ASP A 137 29.30 15.05 12.03
N GLU A 138 29.90 16.06 11.43
CA GLU A 138 30.83 16.97 12.13
C GLU A 138 30.17 17.67 13.32
N ARG A 139 28.90 18.05 13.22
CA ARG A 139 28.13 18.70 14.29
C ARG A 139 28.02 17.80 15.52
N VAL A 140 27.74 16.50 15.30
CA VAL A 140 27.62 15.50 16.37
C VAL A 140 29.00 15.23 16.99
N ARG A 141 30.03 15.06 16.15
CA ARG A 141 31.42 14.83 16.64
C ARG A 141 31.92 15.98 17.49
N ALA A 142 31.71 17.22 17.04
CA ALA A 142 32.16 18.41 17.78
C ALA A 142 31.54 18.48 19.18
N VAL A 143 30.22 18.26 19.30
CA VAL A 143 29.56 18.28 20.62
C VAL A 143 29.97 17.05 21.46
N GLN A 144 30.18 15.91 20.83
CA GLN A 144 30.68 14.70 21.53
C GLN A 144 32.07 14.90 22.11
N GLU A 145 32.96 15.55 21.38
CA GLU A 145 34.31 15.90 21.85
C GLU A 145 34.25 16.88 23.02
N LEU A 146 33.44 17.94 22.94
CA LEU A 146 33.22 18.86 24.05
C LEU A 146 32.65 18.15 25.27
N LEU A 147 31.72 17.22 25.09
CA LEU A 147 31.14 16.44 26.20
C LEU A 147 32.17 15.51 26.84
N SER A 148 33.06 14.91 26.05
CA SER A 148 34.10 14.01 26.54
C SER A 148 35.13 14.74 27.45
N ASN A 149 35.38 16.02 27.14
CA ASN A 149 36.32 16.87 27.87
C ASN A 149 35.64 17.78 28.91
N ALA A 150 34.34 17.59 29.15
CA ALA A 150 33.54 18.48 29.97
C ALA A 150 33.84 18.40 31.47
N SER A 151 33.84 19.56 32.13
CA SER A 151 33.84 19.65 33.59
C SER A 151 32.53 19.04 34.16
N PRO A 152 32.53 18.58 35.44
CA PRO A 152 31.30 18.10 36.08
C PRO A 152 30.12 19.10 36.03
N GLN A 153 30.44 20.39 36.07
CA GLN A 153 29.45 21.47 36.03
C GLN A 153 28.83 21.66 34.67
N ASP A 154 29.57 21.47 33.58
CA ASP A 154 29.13 21.63 32.22
C ASP A 154 28.49 20.38 31.61
N ARG A 155 28.76 19.23 32.20
CA ARG A 155 28.38 17.92 31.63
C ARG A 155 26.86 17.78 31.36
N MET A 156 26.04 18.28 32.26
CA MET A 156 24.57 18.19 32.07
C MET A 156 24.13 19.02 30.88
N ARG A 157 24.64 20.26 30.76
CA ARG A 157 24.31 21.17 29.63
C ARG A 157 24.79 20.60 28.30
N LEU A 158 26.04 20.11 28.24
CA LEU A 158 26.59 19.55 27.02
C LEU A 158 25.94 18.23 26.62
N ARG A 159 25.46 17.43 27.57
CA ARG A 159 24.68 16.23 27.30
C ARG A 159 23.32 16.58 26.64
N ALA A 160 22.62 17.56 27.17
CA ALA A 160 21.37 18.03 26.55
C ALA A 160 21.62 18.58 25.15
N GLN A 161 22.69 19.31 24.92
CA GLN A 161 23.10 19.82 23.62
C GLN A 161 23.44 18.67 22.65
N PHE A 162 24.14 17.63 23.12
CA PHE A 162 24.44 16.46 22.32
C PHE A 162 23.15 15.73 21.89
N GLU A 163 22.24 15.48 22.82
CA GLU A 163 20.97 14.80 22.54
C GLU A 163 20.10 15.58 21.53
N GLU A 164 20.07 16.90 21.65
CA GLU A 164 19.36 17.78 20.71
C GLU A 164 20.01 17.72 19.32
N THR A 165 21.34 17.91 19.24
CA THR A 165 22.09 17.89 17.98
C THR A 165 21.98 16.53 17.32
N TYR A 166 22.17 15.46 18.09
CA TYR A 166 22.03 14.10 17.59
C TYR A 166 20.63 13.83 16.98
N ARG A 167 19.58 14.21 17.70
CA ARG A 167 18.20 14.01 17.25
C ARG A 167 17.91 14.75 15.95
N LYS A 168 18.37 16.01 15.84
CA LYS A 168 18.23 16.82 14.63
C LYS A 168 18.97 16.21 13.45
N VAL A 169 20.24 15.86 13.64
CA VAL A 169 21.08 15.24 12.59
C VAL A 169 20.54 13.86 12.21
N TYR A 170 20.09 13.07 13.18
CA TYR A 170 19.48 11.76 12.92
C TYR A 170 18.26 11.86 11.98
N ALA A 171 17.36 12.81 12.25
CA ALA A 171 16.21 13.04 11.39
C ALA A 171 16.63 13.47 9.96
N GLU A 172 17.65 14.32 9.83
CA GLU A 172 18.21 14.70 8.53
C GLU A 172 18.79 13.50 7.77
N LYS A 173 19.61 12.66 8.44
CA LYS A 173 20.22 11.48 7.82
C LYS A 173 19.17 10.43 7.46
N GLN A 174 18.15 10.27 8.30
CA GLN A 174 17.01 9.39 8.00
C GLN A 174 16.28 9.85 6.74
N GLY A 175 16.05 11.15 6.57
CA GLY A 175 15.47 11.72 5.35
C GLY A 175 16.33 11.46 4.12
N LEU A 176 17.65 11.60 4.22
CA LEU A 176 18.57 11.33 3.11
C LEU A 176 18.55 9.85 2.69
N VAL A 177 18.55 8.92 3.65
CA VAL A 177 18.45 7.47 3.37
C VAL A 177 17.10 7.14 2.73
N ALA A 178 16.01 7.73 3.24
CA ALA A 178 14.69 7.56 2.66
C ALA A 178 14.61 8.04 1.20
N THR A 179 15.15 9.23 0.93
CA THR A 179 15.18 9.79 -0.44
C THR A 179 16.02 8.93 -1.39
N ALA A 180 17.19 8.46 -0.94
CA ALA A 180 18.03 7.58 -1.73
C ALA A 180 17.34 6.24 -2.03
N PHE A 181 16.57 5.71 -1.09
CA PHE A 181 15.78 4.51 -1.29
C PHE A 181 14.65 4.73 -2.31
N ASP A 182 13.89 5.81 -2.17
CA ASP A 182 12.78 6.14 -3.08
C ASP A 182 13.29 6.40 -4.51
N ALA A 183 14.48 6.97 -4.68
CA ALA A 183 15.08 7.20 -6.00
C ALA A 183 15.33 5.90 -6.79
N VAL A 184 15.60 4.79 -6.11
CA VAL A 184 15.75 3.46 -6.75
C VAL A 184 14.39 2.80 -6.99
N HIS A 185 13.39 3.08 -6.17
CA HIS A 185 12.07 2.45 -6.20
C HIS A 185 11.02 3.33 -6.88
N CYS A 186 11.40 3.91 -8.01
CA CYS A 186 10.53 4.69 -8.88
C CYS A 186 9.62 3.79 -9.75
N VAL A 187 8.63 4.38 -10.38
CA VAL A 187 7.69 3.65 -11.26
C VAL A 187 8.33 3.11 -12.52
N GLU A 188 9.43 3.71 -12.99
CA GLU A 188 10.25 3.22 -14.10
C GLU A 188 10.81 1.83 -13.77
N ARG A 189 11.39 1.68 -12.58
CA ARG A 189 11.85 0.38 -12.09
C ARG A 189 10.72 -0.62 -11.92
N ALA A 190 9.57 -0.18 -11.40
CA ALA A 190 8.39 -1.02 -11.27
C ALA A 190 7.86 -1.51 -12.62
N ARG A 191 7.97 -0.71 -13.69
CA ARG A 191 7.65 -1.11 -15.06
C ARG A 191 8.65 -2.13 -15.59
N GLU A 192 9.94 -1.93 -15.38
CA GLU A 192 10.98 -2.88 -15.81
C GLU A 192 10.77 -4.29 -15.23
N VAL A 193 10.35 -4.38 -13.97
CA VAL A 193 10.06 -5.66 -13.31
C VAL A 193 8.62 -6.17 -13.55
N GLY A 194 7.83 -5.49 -14.38
CA GLY A 194 6.51 -5.93 -14.80
C GLY A 194 5.36 -5.66 -13.82
N SER A 195 5.61 -4.92 -12.73
CA SER A 195 4.56 -4.58 -11.75
C SER A 195 3.62 -3.48 -12.24
N ILE A 196 4.10 -2.61 -13.13
CA ILE A 196 3.35 -1.52 -13.77
C ILE A 196 3.47 -1.68 -15.29
N GLN A 197 2.39 -1.45 -16.03
CA GLN A 197 2.37 -1.59 -17.49
C GLN A 197 2.62 -0.25 -18.19
N HIS A 198 2.02 0.83 -17.67
CA HIS A 198 2.02 2.13 -18.30
C HIS A 198 2.50 3.21 -17.35
N ILE A 199 3.39 4.08 -17.81
CA ILE A 199 3.75 5.33 -17.13
C ILE A 199 3.21 6.46 -18.00
N ILE A 200 2.43 7.35 -17.39
CA ILE A 200 1.67 8.37 -18.11
C ILE A 200 1.96 9.77 -17.54
N PRO A 201 2.07 10.80 -18.37
CA PRO A 201 2.11 12.17 -17.91
C PRO A 201 0.81 12.57 -17.20
N THR A 202 0.90 13.38 -16.17
CA THR A 202 -0.27 13.82 -15.39
C THR A 202 -1.37 14.46 -16.25
N ALA A 203 -0.99 15.22 -17.29
CA ALA A 203 -1.93 15.86 -18.22
C ALA A 203 -2.80 14.84 -18.99
N HIS A 204 -2.33 13.62 -19.17
CA HIS A 204 -3.01 12.57 -19.93
C HIS A 204 -3.82 11.61 -19.04
N LEU A 205 -3.82 11.77 -17.72
CA LEU A 205 -4.48 10.85 -16.78
C LEU A 205 -5.94 10.58 -17.16
N ARG A 206 -6.74 11.62 -17.39
CA ARG A 206 -8.16 11.45 -17.69
C ARG A 206 -8.40 10.70 -19.00
N ALA A 207 -7.70 11.07 -20.06
CA ALA A 207 -7.81 10.41 -21.37
C ALA A 207 -7.42 8.94 -21.26
N PHE A 208 -6.29 8.65 -20.64
CA PHE A 208 -5.83 7.28 -20.41
C PHE A 208 -6.86 6.43 -19.64
N LEU A 209 -7.44 6.96 -18.55
CA LEU A 209 -8.43 6.21 -17.77
C LEU A 209 -9.68 5.87 -18.57
N ILE A 210 -10.18 6.80 -19.39
CA ILE A 210 -11.32 6.55 -20.27
C ILE A 210 -10.98 5.44 -21.26
N GLU A 211 -9.87 5.55 -21.97
CA GLU A 211 -9.41 4.56 -22.93
C GLU A 211 -9.16 3.19 -22.31
N ALA A 212 -8.57 3.13 -21.11
CA ALA A 212 -8.31 1.88 -20.39
C ALA A 212 -9.62 1.17 -20.01
N VAL A 213 -10.61 1.91 -19.53
CA VAL A 213 -11.96 1.36 -19.25
C VAL A 213 -12.61 0.85 -20.52
N GLU A 214 -12.55 1.61 -21.61
CA GLU A 214 -13.12 1.20 -22.91
C GLU A 214 -12.42 -0.04 -23.47
N ARG A 215 -11.10 -0.15 -23.35
CA ARG A 215 -10.34 -1.38 -23.72
C ARG A 215 -10.82 -2.58 -22.93
N GLY A 216 -11.00 -2.39 -21.61
CA GLY A 216 -11.51 -3.42 -20.73
C GLY A 216 -12.92 -3.88 -21.13
N LEU A 217 -13.85 -2.96 -21.36
CA LEU A 217 -15.21 -3.28 -21.80
C LEU A 217 -15.23 -4.01 -23.14
N ARG A 218 -14.40 -3.60 -24.10
CA ARG A 218 -14.29 -4.29 -25.39
C ARG A 218 -13.81 -5.74 -25.23
N ARG A 219 -12.84 -6.00 -24.36
CA ARG A 219 -12.37 -7.36 -24.06
C ARG A 219 -13.48 -8.25 -23.50
N GLU A 220 -14.30 -7.72 -22.57
CA GLU A 220 -15.43 -8.45 -21.99
C GLU A 220 -16.46 -8.84 -23.08
N ILE A 221 -16.77 -7.91 -23.97
CA ILE A 221 -17.71 -8.17 -25.08
C ILE A 221 -17.16 -9.27 -26.02
N THR A 222 -15.88 -9.21 -26.38
CA THR A 222 -15.25 -10.21 -27.25
C THR A 222 -15.25 -11.58 -26.60
N GLN A 223 -14.90 -11.68 -25.31
CA GLN A 223 -14.92 -12.96 -24.57
C GLN A 223 -16.32 -13.54 -24.47
N ALA A 224 -17.34 -12.72 -24.24
CA ALA A 224 -18.72 -13.18 -24.20
C ALA A 224 -19.27 -13.67 -25.56
N VAL A 225 -18.69 -13.18 -26.67
CA VAL A 225 -19.05 -13.65 -28.02
C VAL A 225 -18.33 -14.96 -28.38
N ASP A 226 -17.09 -15.13 -27.92
CA ASP A 226 -16.25 -16.29 -28.21
C ASP A 226 -16.58 -17.51 -27.31
N GLU A 227 -17.22 -17.31 -26.15
CA GLU A 227 -17.74 -18.42 -25.35
C GLU A 227 -19.08 -18.88 -25.92
N PRO A 228 -19.15 -20.09 -26.54
CA PRO A 228 -20.43 -20.63 -26.98
C PRO A 228 -21.33 -20.80 -25.73
N SER A 229 -22.50 -20.16 -25.75
CA SER A 229 -23.52 -20.32 -24.70
C SER A 229 -23.69 -21.80 -24.37
N ALA A 230 -23.30 -22.18 -23.16
CA ALA A 230 -23.55 -23.53 -22.65
C ALA A 230 -25.06 -23.82 -22.79
N PRO A 231 -25.48 -24.98 -23.32
CA PRO A 231 -26.89 -25.30 -23.49
C PRO A 231 -27.58 -25.23 -22.12
N ILE A 232 -28.66 -24.48 -22.03
CA ILE A 232 -29.52 -24.41 -20.86
C ILE A 232 -30.16 -25.81 -20.70
N ASN A 233 -29.42 -26.70 -20.03
CA ASN A 233 -29.97 -27.95 -19.58
C ASN A 233 -30.88 -27.69 -18.38
N GLY A 234 -32.16 -27.48 -18.63
CA GLY A 234 -33.20 -27.53 -17.62
C GLY A 234 -33.25 -28.92 -16.98
N GLY A 235 -32.46 -29.08 -15.91
CA GLY A 235 -32.47 -30.27 -15.08
C GLY A 235 -32.35 -29.85 -13.61
N ALA A 236 -33.49 -29.72 -12.97
CA ALA A 236 -33.57 -29.59 -11.51
C ALA A 236 -32.90 -30.80 -10.87
N LYS A 237 -31.63 -30.70 -10.47
CA LYS A 237 -31.02 -31.68 -9.57
C LYS A 237 -31.28 -31.26 -8.13
N ASN A 238 -32.19 -32.01 -7.53
CA ASN A 238 -32.45 -32.14 -6.12
C ASN A 238 -31.09 -32.30 -5.35
N ARG A 239 -30.64 -31.26 -4.65
CA ARG A 239 -29.54 -31.39 -3.71
C ARG A 239 -30.12 -31.81 -2.37
N SER A 240 -30.01 -33.10 -2.09
CA SER A 240 -30.13 -33.67 -0.76
C SER A 240 -29.16 -32.97 0.19
N LYS A 241 -29.70 -32.61 1.36
CA LYS A 241 -29.01 -32.06 2.52
C LYS A 241 -27.96 -33.07 2.98
N GLU A 242 -26.68 -32.72 2.84
CA GLU A 242 -25.62 -33.30 3.66
C GLU A 242 -25.15 -32.19 4.62
N GLU A 243 -25.36 -32.44 5.90
CA GLU A 243 -24.85 -31.69 7.04
C GLU A 243 -23.32 -31.84 7.08
N PRO A 244 -22.54 -30.76 7.32
CA PRO A 244 -21.13 -30.92 7.62
C PRO A 244 -20.94 -31.32 9.07
N ALA A 245 -20.23 -32.42 9.26
CA ALA A 245 -19.81 -32.98 10.52
C ALA A 245 -18.95 -32.00 11.34
N VAL A 246 -19.27 -31.92 12.57
CA VAL A 246 -18.61 -31.52 13.80
C VAL A 246 -17.09 -31.47 13.75
N PHE A 247 -16.54 -30.28 13.99
CA PHE A 247 -15.21 -30.06 14.54
C PHE A 247 -15.37 -29.76 16.04
N ASP A 248 -15.47 -30.83 16.83
CA ASP A 248 -15.16 -30.82 18.26
C ASP A 248 -13.85 -31.58 18.50
N GLN A 249 -13.08 -31.06 19.44
CA GLN A 249 -11.81 -31.53 20.02
C GLN A 249 -10.55 -30.89 19.50
N ILE A 250 -10.11 -29.85 20.22
CA ILE A 250 -8.79 -29.77 20.84
C ILE A 250 -8.95 -28.91 22.10
N GLN A 251 -9.13 -29.58 23.25
CA GLN A 251 -8.66 -29.16 24.57
C GLN A 251 -7.32 -29.89 24.76
N ASP A 252 -6.29 -29.09 24.99
CA ASP A 252 -5.24 -29.16 26.03
C ASP A 252 -4.21 -28.08 25.77
#